data_71fe45676fed1721678360b997c17c66
#
_entry.id   71fe45676fed1721678360b997c17c66
#
_cell.length_a   1.000
_cell.length_b   1.000
_cell.length_c   1.000
_cell.angle_alpha   90.00
_cell.angle_beta   90.00
_cell.angle_gamma   90.00
#
_symmetry.space_group_name_H-M   'P 1'
#
loop_
_entity.id
_entity.type
_entity.pdbx_description
1 polymer ?
#
loop_
_entity_poly.entity_id
_entity_poly.type
_entity_poly.pdbx_seq_one_letter_code
_entity_poly.pdbx_strand_id
1 'polypeptide(L)'
;MVFQGYWVLTSDHRLFHFDDDVTEAEVDLPSRPIALAMTRDGQGCLVLGSGGHVQAHGTARALGDLSALNLAAPPVDIAASPIGVGYWVVDAEGSVFSFGNAPFLEGVPQVADNSIEAVRIEPSADGGGYWIVDSRGGVYCFGSATFFGALAGSEQLDGLRVVDFASGPEDEGYRFLDSDGRVHSFGDAVDLGSPTNFGRIDAIGLISRRGGYLVADARGALTAFGDVANYGSPVGLGLGVLAVA
;
A
#
# COMPACT_ATOMS: atom_id res chain seq x y z
N MET A 1 -11.30 16.60 11.15
CA MET A 1 -9.87 16.91 10.94
C MET A 1 -9.36 15.81 10.04
N VAL A 2 -8.82 16.11 8.88
CA VAL A 2 -8.25 15.08 8.00
C VAL A 2 -6.83 14.86 8.52
N PHE A 3 -6.53 13.62 8.92
CA PHE A 3 -5.17 13.23 9.29
C PHE A 3 -4.24 13.38 8.08
N GLN A 4 -3.04 13.93 8.28
CA GLN A 4 -2.09 14.20 7.19
C GLN A 4 -0.75 13.49 7.34
N GLY A 5 -0.47 12.87 8.47
CA GLY A 5 0.76 12.12 8.72
C GLY A 5 0.88 10.83 7.91
N TYR A 6 2.00 10.14 8.04
CA TYR A 6 2.27 8.85 7.41
C TYR A 6 3.23 8.01 8.24
N TRP A 7 3.21 6.70 7.98
CA TRP A 7 4.08 5.74 8.59
C TRP A 7 5.15 5.25 7.61
N VAL A 8 6.36 5.03 8.10
CA VAL A 8 7.49 4.55 7.29
C VAL A 8 8.16 3.39 8.02
N LEU A 9 8.26 2.25 7.35
CA LEU A 9 8.95 1.07 7.83
C LEU A 9 10.34 1.00 7.19
N THR A 10 11.38 0.87 8.01
CA THR A 10 12.76 0.84 7.56
C THR A 10 13.36 -0.58 7.53
N SER A 11 14.46 -0.74 6.81
CA SER A 11 15.14 -2.03 6.61
C SER A 11 15.78 -2.61 7.87
N ASP A 12 15.99 -1.82 8.90
CA ASP A 12 16.45 -2.23 10.23
C ASP A 12 15.28 -2.48 11.21
N HIS A 13 14.06 -2.63 10.68
CA HIS A 13 12.83 -2.95 11.41
C HIS A 13 12.37 -1.85 12.38
N ARG A 14 12.66 -0.59 12.08
CA ARG A 14 12.07 0.54 12.80
C ARG A 14 10.88 1.09 12.06
N LEU A 15 9.88 1.48 12.82
CA LEU A 15 8.64 2.09 12.34
C LEU A 15 8.60 3.55 12.79
N PHE A 16 8.59 4.46 11.85
CA PHE A 16 8.48 5.89 12.09
C PHE A 16 7.08 6.38 11.74
N HIS A 17 6.53 7.20 12.61
CA HIS A 17 5.32 7.97 12.33
C HIS A 17 5.70 9.43 12.19
N PHE A 18 5.46 9.97 11.02
CA PHE A 18 5.70 11.36 10.67
C PHE A 18 4.39 12.13 10.64
N ASP A 19 4.21 13.05 11.57
CA ASP A 19 3.19 14.08 11.64
C ASP A 19 3.82 15.36 12.23
N ASP A 20 3.10 16.15 13.04
CA ASP A 20 3.69 17.33 13.70
C ASP A 20 4.84 16.96 14.65
N ASP A 21 4.83 15.74 15.20
CA ASP A 21 5.90 15.17 16.03
C ASP A 21 6.33 13.82 15.45
N VAL A 22 7.64 13.59 15.31
CA VAL A 22 8.15 12.30 14.83
C VAL A 22 8.27 11.32 15.98
N THR A 23 7.57 10.19 15.88
CA THR A 23 7.68 9.09 16.84
C THR A 23 8.29 7.85 16.20
N GLU A 24 8.95 7.03 17.01
CA GLU A 24 9.64 5.81 16.56
C GLU A 24 9.20 4.63 17.43
N ALA A 25 9.05 3.46 16.79
CA ALA A 25 8.79 2.19 17.45
C ALA A 25 9.62 1.07 16.81
N GLU A 26 9.93 0.04 17.56
CA GLU A 26 10.57 -1.17 17.05
C GLU A 26 9.53 -2.17 16.56
N VAL A 27 9.81 -2.80 15.43
CA VAL A 27 8.99 -3.91 14.88
C VAL A 27 9.64 -5.22 15.27
N ASP A 28 8.98 -5.96 16.17
CA ASP A 28 9.40 -7.28 16.66
C ASP A 28 8.50 -8.36 16.06
N LEU A 29 8.81 -8.77 14.84
CA LEU A 29 8.14 -9.85 14.12
C LEU A 29 9.08 -11.04 13.94
N PRO A 30 8.58 -12.29 14.04
CA PRO A 30 9.38 -13.50 13.79
C PRO A 30 9.89 -13.63 12.35
N SER A 31 9.34 -12.85 11.43
CA SER A 31 9.71 -12.84 10.01
C SER A 31 9.90 -11.42 9.50
N ARG A 32 10.58 -11.26 8.36
CA ARG A 32 10.85 -9.96 7.76
C ARG A 32 9.57 -9.16 7.56
N PRO A 33 9.47 -7.91 8.04
CA PRO A 33 8.36 -7.02 7.72
C PRO A 33 8.33 -6.70 6.22
N ILE A 34 7.14 -6.65 5.61
CA ILE A 34 6.97 -6.48 4.16
C ILE A 34 5.96 -5.40 3.77
N ALA A 35 4.96 -5.12 4.59
CA ALA A 35 3.91 -4.15 4.27
C ALA A 35 3.37 -3.46 5.51
N LEU A 36 2.75 -2.29 5.29
CA LEU A 36 2.10 -1.46 6.29
C LEU A 36 0.66 -1.17 5.91
N ALA A 37 -0.22 -1.02 6.93
CA ALA A 37 -1.54 -0.43 6.76
C ALA A 37 -1.82 0.56 7.88
N MET A 38 -2.08 1.81 7.52
CA MET A 38 -2.45 2.86 8.46
C MET A 38 -3.94 2.76 8.82
N THR A 39 -4.27 2.96 10.10
CA THR A 39 -5.66 3.07 10.54
C THR A 39 -6.28 4.39 10.06
N ARG A 40 -7.62 4.42 9.98
CA ARG A 40 -8.36 5.59 9.50
C ARG A 40 -8.07 6.88 10.29
N ASP A 41 -7.80 6.77 11.59
CA ASP A 41 -7.45 7.91 12.43
C ASP A 41 -5.99 8.37 12.26
N GLY A 42 -5.21 7.63 11.47
CA GLY A 42 -3.80 7.87 11.21
C GLY A 42 -2.87 7.59 12.38
N GLN A 43 -3.41 7.30 13.57
CA GLN A 43 -2.66 7.14 14.81
C GLN A 43 -2.26 5.69 15.09
N GLY A 44 -2.64 4.77 14.20
CA GLY A 44 -2.28 3.36 14.28
C GLY A 44 -1.75 2.82 12.98
N CYS A 45 -0.94 1.77 13.09
CA CYS A 45 -0.37 1.07 11.97
C CYS A 45 -0.34 -0.44 12.23
N LEU A 46 -0.67 -1.22 11.21
CA LEU A 46 -0.47 -2.66 11.17
C LEU A 46 0.78 -2.95 10.34
N VAL A 47 1.64 -3.82 10.82
CA VAL A 47 2.82 -4.30 10.12
C VAL A 47 2.65 -5.76 9.80
N LEU A 48 2.75 -6.12 8.52
CA LEU A 48 2.70 -7.50 8.03
C LEU A 48 4.11 -8.05 7.85
N GLY A 49 4.35 -9.22 8.39
CA GLY A 49 5.58 -9.99 8.17
C GLY A 49 5.42 -11.02 7.05
N SER A 50 6.52 -11.38 6.38
CA SER A 50 6.55 -12.37 5.30
C SER A 50 6.10 -13.78 5.69
N GLY A 51 6.07 -14.09 6.99
CA GLY A 51 5.51 -15.32 7.55
C GLY A 51 4.03 -15.23 7.90
N GLY A 52 3.35 -14.14 7.54
CA GLY A 52 1.93 -13.93 7.80
C GLY A 52 1.59 -13.37 9.17
N HIS A 53 2.57 -13.09 10.03
CA HIS A 53 2.34 -12.42 11.32
C HIS A 53 1.93 -10.97 11.14
N VAL A 54 1.06 -10.48 12.01
CA VAL A 54 0.62 -9.08 12.04
C VAL A 54 0.92 -8.48 13.42
N GLN A 55 1.67 -7.37 13.42
CA GLN A 55 1.92 -6.56 14.63
C GLN A 55 1.18 -5.23 14.52
N ALA A 56 0.58 -4.80 15.62
CA ALA A 56 -0.17 -3.54 15.70
C ALA A 56 0.59 -2.51 16.54
N HIS A 57 0.57 -1.26 16.07
CA HIS A 57 1.15 -0.10 16.76
C HIS A 57 0.10 1.01 16.91
N GLY A 58 0.28 1.89 17.90
CA GLY A 58 -0.62 3.00 18.17
C GLY A 58 -2.05 2.54 18.48
N THR A 59 -3.04 3.09 17.75
CA THR A 59 -4.47 2.74 17.93
C THR A 59 -4.90 1.47 17.18
N ALA A 60 -4.02 0.89 16.34
CA ALA A 60 -4.31 -0.34 15.60
C ALA A 60 -4.49 -1.53 16.53
N ARG A 61 -5.22 -2.56 16.06
CA ARG A 61 -5.44 -3.82 16.79
C ARG A 61 -5.13 -5.01 15.89
N ALA A 62 -4.27 -5.91 16.35
CA ALA A 62 -4.11 -7.21 15.72
C ALA A 62 -5.33 -8.10 16.08
N LEU A 63 -6.06 -8.54 15.07
CA LEU A 63 -7.32 -9.30 15.20
C LEU A 63 -7.18 -10.73 14.68
N GLY A 64 -5.96 -11.18 14.50
CA GLY A 64 -5.56 -12.46 13.95
C GLY A 64 -4.51 -12.28 12.86
N ASP A 65 -3.93 -13.37 12.39
CA ASP A 65 -2.92 -13.36 11.34
C ASP A 65 -2.90 -14.68 10.55
N LEU A 66 -1.99 -14.81 9.61
CA LEU A 66 -1.87 -15.98 8.74
C LEU A 66 -0.80 -16.97 9.21
N SER A 67 -0.10 -16.70 10.31
CA SER A 67 1.08 -17.45 10.74
C SER A 67 0.81 -18.94 11.06
N ALA A 68 -0.42 -19.26 11.43
CA ALA A 68 -0.85 -20.64 11.70
C ALA A 68 -1.40 -21.38 10.47
N LEU A 69 -1.51 -20.71 9.32
CA LEU A 69 -2.06 -21.27 8.09
C LEU A 69 -0.96 -21.83 7.18
N ASN A 70 -1.29 -22.92 6.49
CA ASN A 70 -0.44 -23.41 5.40
C ASN A 70 -0.88 -22.71 4.11
N LEU A 71 -0.28 -21.57 3.81
CA LEU A 71 -0.62 -20.74 2.65
C LEU A 71 -0.12 -21.38 1.36
N ALA A 72 -0.90 -21.27 0.27
CA ALA A 72 -0.50 -21.68 -1.06
C ALA A 72 0.53 -20.71 -1.65
N ALA A 73 0.39 -19.42 -1.36
CA ALA A 73 1.29 -18.35 -1.78
C ALA A 73 1.67 -17.45 -0.58
N PRO A 74 2.82 -16.76 -0.62
CA PRO A 74 3.22 -15.86 0.47
C PRO A 74 2.32 -14.64 0.52
N PRO A 75 2.04 -14.08 1.74
CA PRO A 75 1.37 -12.80 1.86
C PRO A 75 2.23 -11.69 1.27
N VAL A 76 1.61 -10.68 0.66
CA VAL A 76 2.30 -9.58 -0.01
C VAL A 76 1.88 -8.21 0.49
N ASP A 77 0.61 -8.03 0.88
CA ASP A 77 0.13 -6.74 1.34
C ASP A 77 -0.99 -6.85 2.38
N ILE A 78 -1.20 -5.77 3.13
CA ILE A 78 -2.21 -5.61 4.17
C ILE A 78 -2.90 -4.26 4.02
N ALA A 79 -4.22 -4.23 4.18
CA ALA A 79 -5.02 -3.00 4.12
C ALA A 79 -5.96 -2.89 5.32
N ALA A 80 -5.94 -1.78 6.03
CA ALA A 80 -6.87 -1.52 7.11
C ALA A 80 -8.26 -1.12 6.58
N SER A 81 -9.32 -1.61 7.23
CA SER A 81 -10.67 -1.20 6.87
C SER A 81 -10.88 0.30 7.18
N PRO A 82 -11.37 1.09 6.22
CA PRO A 82 -11.68 2.50 6.45
C PRO A 82 -12.92 2.68 7.32
N ILE A 83 -13.67 1.60 7.57
CA ILE A 83 -14.84 1.57 8.46
C ILE A 83 -14.69 0.49 9.53
N GLY A 84 -14.95 0.85 10.79
CA GLY A 84 -14.88 -0.12 11.89
C GLY A 84 -13.46 -0.58 12.26
N VAL A 85 -13.34 -1.81 12.76
CA VAL A 85 -12.08 -2.40 13.24
C VAL A 85 -11.83 -3.72 12.52
N GLY A 86 -10.96 -3.70 11.53
CA GLY A 86 -10.63 -4.87 10.73
C GLY A 86 -9.59 -4.56 9.66
N TYR A 87 -9.14 -5.58 8.97
CA TYR A 87 -8.18 -5.47 7.87
C TYR A 87 -8.24 -6.69 6.95
N TRP A 88 -7.67 -6.53 5.78
CA TRP A 88 -7.46 -7.60 4.81
C TRP A 88 -5.97 -7.85 4.63
N VAL A 89 -5.61 -9.10 4.36
CA VAL A 89 -4.30 -9.49 3.86
C VAL A 89 -4.51 -10.16 2.51
N VAL A 90 -3.69 -9.82 1.52
CA VAL A 90 -3.66 -10.47 0.22
C VAL A 90 -2.37 -11.27 0.05
N ASP A 91 -2.45 -12.46 -0.55
CA ASP A 91 -1.29 -13.24 -0.95
C ASP A 91 -0.88 -12.96 -2.41
N ALA A 92 0.27 -13.48 -2.83
CA ALA A 92 0.82 -13.24 -4.16
C ALA A 92 -0.05 -13.78 -5.30
N GLU A 93 -0.97 -14.72 -5.03
CA GLU A 93 -1.93 -15.25 -6.00
C GLU A 93 -3.27 -14.50 -5.99
N GLY A 94 -3.41 -13.47 -5.13
CA GLY A 94 -4.62 -12.65 -5.02
C GLY A 94 -5.71 -13.27 -4.14
N SER A 95 -5.39 -14.26 -3.30
CA SER A 95 -6.30 -14.74 -2.26
C SER A 95 -6.39 -13.71 -1.15
N VAL A 96 -7.59 -13.44 -0.66
CA VAL A 96 -7.86 -12.45 0.39
C VAL A 96 -8.25 -13.13 1.69
N PHE A 97 -7.69 -12.64 2.79
CA PHE A 97 -7.98 -13.07 4.15
C PHE A 97 -8.48 -11.87 4.96
N SER A 98 -9.67 -11.98 5.51
CA SER A 98 -10.33 -10.90 6.26
C SER A 98 -10.24 -11.13 7.75
N PHE A 99 -9.95 -10.07 8.52
CA PHE A 99 -9.84 -10.09 9.98
C PHE A 99 -10.72 -9.02 10.60
N GLY A 100 -11.26 -9.33 11.79
CA GLY A 100 -12.17 -8.43 12.49
C GLY A 100 -13.51 -8.28 11.76
N ASN A 101 -13.96 -7.05 11.55
CA ASN A 101 -15.21 -6.77 10.82
C ASN A 101 -14.99 -6.35 9.36
N ALA A 102 -13.80 -6.53 8.82
CA ALA A 102 -13.53 -6.32 7.39
C ALA A 102 -14.31 -7.36 6.56
N PRO A 103 -15.21 -6.94 5.62
CA PRO A 103 -16.01 -7.88 4.85
C PRO A 103 -15.14 -8.67 3.86
N PHE A 104 -15.39 -9.98 3.76
CA PHE A 104 -14.80 -10.79 2.69
C PHE A 104 -15.64 -10.64 1.41
N LEU A 105 -15.04 -10.16 0.33
CA LEU A 105 -15.69 -9.87 -0.94
C LEU A 105 -15.09 -10.68 -2.09
N GLU A 106 -14.49 -11.82 -1.78
CA GLU A 106 -13.79 -12.73 -2.67
C GLU A 106 -12.33 -12.31 -2.97
N GLY A 107 -11.58 -13.18 -3.63
CA GLY A 107 -10.23 -12.98 -4.14
C GLY A 107 -10.17 -13.18 -5.64
N VAL A 108 -9.01 -12.97 -6.24
CA VAL A 108 -8.83 -13.22 -7.67
C VAL A 108 -8.99 -14.71 -7.96
N PRO A 109 -9.91 -15.10 -8.86
CA PRO A 109 -10.12 -16.52 -9.18
C PRO A 109 -8.86 -17.15 -9.76
N GLN A 110 -8.45 -18.29 -9.21
CA GLN A 110 -7.36 -19.08 -9.76
C GLN A 110 -7.82 -19.77 -11.05
N VAL A 111 -7.37 -19.26 -12.19
CA VAL A 111 -7.65 -19.86 -13.51
C VAL A 111 -6.36 -20.48 -14.02
N ALA A 112 -6.40 -21.71 -14.53
CA ALA A 112 -5.26 -22.56 -14.81
C ALA A 112 -4.11 -21.95 -15.65
N ASP A 113 -4.34 -20.87 -16.38
CA ASP A 113 -3.33 -20.20 -17.23
C ASP A 113 -3.16 -18.70 -16.92
N ASN A 114 -3.75 -18.19 -15.83
CA ASN A 114 -3.71 -16.77 -15.49
C ASN A 114 -3.13 -16.54 -14.09
N SER A 115 -1.85 -16.91 -13.90
CA SER A 115 -1.14 -16.58 -12.68
C SER A 115 -0.94 -15.08 -12.60
N ILE A 116 -1.57 -14.43 -11.62
CA ILE A 116 -1.26 -13.06 -11.24
C ILE A 116 -0.06 -13.04 -10.30
N GLU A 117 0.55 -11.89 -10.14
CA GLU A 117 1.50 -11.59 -9.09
C GLU A 117 0.97 -10.34 -8.38
N ALA A 118 0.07 -10.56 -7.40
CA ALA A 118 -0.52 -9.47 -6.65
C ALA A 118 0.56 -8.67 -5.91
N VAL A 119 0.41 -7.36 -5.89
CA VAL A 119 1.34 -6.44 -5.21
C VAL A 119 0.64 -5.55 -4.20
N ARG A 120 -0.68 -5.30 -4.36
CA ARG A 120 -1.43 -4.39 -3.50
C ARG A 120 -2.88 -4.83 -3.34
N ILE A 121 -3.41 -4.62 -2.13
CA ILE A 121 -4.85 -4.54 -1.85
C ILE A 121 -5.18 -3.16 -1.33
N GLU A 122 -6.10 -2.45 -1.98
CA GLU A 122 -6.50 -1.09 -1.62
C GLU A 122 -7.99 -1.05 -1.34
N PRO A 123 -8.47 -0.61 -0.17
CA PRO A 123 -9.89 -0.54 0.14
C PRO A 123 -10.55 0.67 -0.52
N SER A 124 -11.82 0.53 -0.90
CA SER A 124 -12.66 1.67 -1.25
C SER A 124 -12.95 2.53 -0.02
N ALA A 125 -13.12 3.84 -0.19
CA ALA A 125 -13.31 4.80 0.91
C ALA A 125 -14.55 4.50 1.78
N ASP A 126 -15.58 3.85 1.21
CA ASP A 126 -16.77 3.39 1.91
C ASP A 126 -16.58 2.07 2.67
N GLY A 127 -15.44 1.38 2.49
CA GLY A 127 -15.14 0.08 3.06
C GLY A 127 -16.01 -1.07 2.55
N GLY A 128 -16.81 -0.82 1.51
CA GLY A 128 -17.69 -1.80 0.86
C GLY A 128 -17.03 -2.53 -0.31
N GLY A 129 -15.78 -2.21 -0.64
CA GLY A 129 -15.02 -2.80 -1.73
C GLY A 129 -13.53 -2.74 -1.51
N TYR A 130 -12.79 -3.35 -2.43
CA TYR A 130 -11.35 -3.20 -2.58
C TYR A 130 -10.90 -3.52 -4.00
N TRP A 131 -9.77 -2.95 -4.37
CA TRP A 131 -9.01 -3.33 -5.57
C TRP A 131 -7.87 -4.26 -5.18
N ILE A 132 -7.63 -5.29 -6.00
CA ILE A 132 -6.37 -6.05 -6.01
C ILE A 132 -5.64 -5.67 -7.28
N VAL A 133 -4.35 -5.37 -7.17
CA VAL A 133 -3.51 -4.96 -8.30
C VAL A 133 -2.34 -5.91 -8.43
N ASP A 134 -2.04 -6.31 -9.66
CA ASP A 134 -0.89 -7.17 -9.96
C ASP A 134 0.31 -6.37 -10.50
N SER A 135 1.48 -6.99 -10.46
CA SER A 135 2.74 -6.39 -10.90
C SER A 135 2.78 -6.02 -12.39
N ARG A 136 1.85 -6.53 -13.20
CA ARG A 136 1.69 -6.21 -14.63
C ARG A 136 0.66 -5.12 -14.88
N GLY A 137 0.11 -4.53 -13.80
CA GLY A 137 -0.87 -3.45 -13.86
C GLY A 137 -2.29 -3.90 -14.15
N GLY A 138 -2.61 -5.18 -13.91
CA GLY A 138 -3.99 -5.68 -13.87
C GLY A 138 -4.71 -5.14 -12.63
N VAL A 139 -6.00 -4.86 -12.74
CA VAL A 139 -6.88 -4.38 -11.67
C VAL A 139 -8.08 -5.29 -11.54
N TYR A 140 -8.30 -5.81 -10.35
CA TYR A 140 -9.41 -6.68 -10.00
C TYR A 140 -10.26 -5.98 -8.94
N CYS A 141 -11.52 -5.70 -9.28
CA CYS A 141 -12.44 -4.91 -8.46
C CYS A 141 -13.44 -5.81 -7.75
N PHE A 142 -13.62 -5.59 -6.44
CA PHE A 142 -14.54 -6.33 -5.59
C PHE A 142 -15.46 -5.38 -4.83
N GLY A 143 -16.71 -5.78 -4.61
CA GLY A 143 -17.70 -4.96 -3.91
C GLY A 143 -17.98 -3.62 -4.59
N SER A 144 -17.83 -2.51 -3.85
CA SER A 144 -18.08 -1.14 -4.35
C SER A 144 -16.92 -0.55 -5.17
N ALA A 145 -15.77 -1.25 -5.28
CA ALA A 145 -14.62 -0.75 -6.00
C ALA A 145 -14.88 -0.57 -7.50
N THR A 146 -14.68 0.65 -8.02
CA THR A 146 -14.95 1.01 -9.42
C THR A 146 -13.71 0.85 -10.29
N PHE A 147 -13.86 0.30 -11.51
CA PHE A 147 -12.79 0.18 -12.48
C PHE A 147 -12.62 1.46 -13.31
N PHE A 148 -11.43 2.06 -13.30
CA PHE A 148 -11.09 3.28 -14.05
C PHE A 148 -10.08 3.04 -15.17
N GLY A 149 -9.56 1.82 -15.32
CA GLY A 149 -8.56 1.44 -16.31
C GLY A 149 -7.44 0.60 -15.72
N ALA A 150 -6.54 0.11 -16.58
CA ALA A 150 -5.42 -0.75 -16.19
C ALA A 150 -4.18 -0.44 -17.03
N LEU A 151 -3.00 -0.73 -16.49
CA LEU A 151 -1.75 -0.69 -17.24
C LEU A 151 -1.45 -2.01 -17.95
N ALA A 152 -2.15 -3.09 -17.61
CA ALA A 152 -1.95 -4.39 -18.22
C ALA A 152 -2.14 -4.34 -19.75
N GLY A 153 -1.10 -4.81 -20.47
CA GLY A 153 -1.10 -4.78 -21.94
C GLY A 153 -0.81 -3.41 -22.56
N SER A 154 -0.51 -2.38 -21.75
CA SER A 154 -0.10 -1.07 -22.27
C SER A 154 1.42 -1.03 -22.54
N GLU A 155 1.83 -0.25 -23.54
CA GLU A 155 3.25 0.03 -23.82
C GLU A 155 3.93 0.85 -22.70
N GLN A 156 3.14 1.42 -21.77
CA GLN A 156 3.64 2.25 -20.68
C GLN A 156 4.45 1.47 -19.65
N LEU A 157 4.20 0.14 -19.54
CA LEU A 157 4.93 -0.77 -18.65
C LEU A 157 5.98 -1.63 -19.37
N ASP A 158 6.42 -1.29 -20.57
CA ASP A 158 7.39 -2.10 -21.32
C ASP A 158 8.67 -2.34 -20.51
N GLY A 159 8.84 -3.59 -20.05
CA GLY A 159 9.93 -4.01 -19.17
C GLY A 159 9.88 -3.50 -17.73
N LEU A 160 8.83 -2.78 -17.32
CA LEU A 160 8.60 -2.25 -15.98
C LEU A 160 7.54 -3.07 -15.23
N ARG A 161 7.45 -2.84 -13.93
CA ARG A 161 6.46 -3.48 -13.03
C ARG A 161 5.77 -2.42 -12.19
N VAL A 162 4.50 -2.64 -11.90
CA VAL A 162 3.81 -1.91 -10.83
C VAL A 162 4.40 -2.36 -9.49
N VAL A 163 4.74 -1.39 -8.65
CA VAL A 163 5.29 -1.63 -7.30
C VAL A 163 4.33 -1.16 -6.21
N ASP A 164 3.44 -0.19 -6.52
CA ASP A 164 2.41 0.26 -5.59
C ASP A 164 1.21 0.85 -6.33
N PHE A 165 0.11 1.03 -5.59
CA PHE A 165 -1.16 1.56 -6.08
C PHE A 165 -1.88 2.28 -4.93
N ALA A 166 -2.53 3.40 -5.24
CA ALA A 166 -3.33 4.14 -4.27
C ALA A 166 -4.58 4.73 -4.92
N SER A 167 -5.72 4.57 -4.28
CA SER A 167 -6.96 5.23 -4.67
C SER A 167 -6.92 6.74 -4.37
N GLY A 168 -7.75 7.52 -5.05
CA GLY A 168 -8.06 8.89 -4.66
C GLY A 168 -8.88 8.90 -3.37
N PRO A 169 -8.85 10.01 -2.61
CA PRO A 169 -9.49 10.08 -1.27
C PRO A 169 -11.02 9.86 -1.27
N GLU A 170 -11.67 9.97 -2.40
CA GLU A 170 -13.13 9.80 -2.58
C GLU A 170 -13.46 8.77 -3.68
N ASP A 171 -12.50 7.88 -4.02
CA ASP A 171 -12.62 6.83 -5.05
C ASP A 171 -12.99 7.35 -6.45
N GLU A 172 -12.66 8.59 -6.77
CA GLU A 172 -12.88 9.19 -8.09
C GLU A 172 -11.87 8.75 -9.15
N GLY A 173 -10.87 7.99 -8.74
CA GLY A 173 -9.81 7.46 -9.58
C GLY A 173 -8.69 6.86 -8.73
N TYR A 174 -7.63 6.43 -9.39
CA TYR A 174 -6.47 5.84 -8.73
C TYR A 174 -5.17 6.08 -9.50
N ARG A 175 -4.06 5.78 -8.84
CA ARG A 175 -2.71 5.90 -9.37
C ARG A 175 -1.94 4.62 -9.20
N PHE A 176 -1.15 4.28 -10.21
CA PHE A 176 -0.12 3.26 -10.12
C PHE A 176 1.24 3.93 -9.97
N LEU A 177 2.13 3.29 -9.24
CA LEU A 177 3.54 3.59 -9.19
C LEU A 177 4.31 2.45 -9.85
N ASP A 178 5.12 2.75 -10.87
CA ASP A 178 5.98 1.75 -11.50
C ASP A 178 7.38 1.71 -10.87
N SER A 179 8.15 0.68 -11.21
CA SER A 179 9.49 0.44 -10.66
C SER A 179 10.52 1.52 -11.02
N ASP A 180 10.26 2.37 -12.00
CA ASP A 180 11.09 3.52 -12.35
C ASP A 180 10.68 4.80 -11.61
N GLY A 181 9.57 4.76 -10.85
CA GLY A 181 9.03 5.87 -10.10
C GLY A 181 8.07 6.75 -10.90
N ARG A 182 7.54 6.27 -12.04
CA ARG A 182 6.48 6.99 -12.74
C ARG A 182 5.15 6.73 -12.08
N VAL A 183 4.35 7.79 -11.98
CA VAL A 183 2.98 7.74 -11.53
C VAL A 183 2.06 7.78 -12.74
N HIS A 184 1.14 6.82 -12.84
CA HIS A 184 0.15 6.71 -13.90
C HIS A 184 -1.23 6.89 -13.30
N SER A 185 -1.98 7.92 -13.71
CA SER A 185 -3.28 8.27 -13.15
C SER A 185 -4.43 7.79 -14.04
N PHE A 186 -5.51 7.31 -13.41
CA PHE A 186 -6.72 6.84 -14.06
C PHE A 186 -7.97 7.42 -13.37
N GLY A 187 -9.07 7.54 -14.12
CA GLY A 187 -10.27 8.22 -13.65
C GLY A 187 -10.04 9.72 -13.51
N ASP A 188 -10.61 10.34 -12.49
CA ASP A 188 -10.44 11.77 -12.20
C ASP A 188 -9.19 12.07 -11.33
N ALA A 189 -8.34 11.06 -11.08
CA ALA A 189 -7.08 11.25 -10.38
C ALA A 189 -6.12 12.13 -11.19
N VAL A 190 -5.83 13.33 -10.66
CA VAL A 190 -4.99 14.32 -11.37
C VAL A 190 -3.54 13.85 -11.41
N ASP A 191 -2.93 13.86 -12.62
CA ASP A 191 -1.51 13.67 -12.78
C ASP A 191 -0.76 14.97 -12.40
N LEU A 192 0.05 14.89 -11.36
CA LEU A 192 0.85 16.00 -10.83
C LEU A 192 2.36 15.81 -11.10
N GLY A 193 2.71 14.77 -11.87
CA GLY A 193 4.08 14.45 -12.25
C GLY A 193 4.67 13.26 -11.51
N SER A 194 5.94 13.00 -11.76
CA SER A 194 6.67 11.84 -11.22
C SER A 194 8.10 12.24 -10.83
N PRO A 195 8.71 11.58 -9.85
CA PRO A 195 10.10 11.86 -9.46
C PRO A 195 11.12 11.62 -10.58
N THR A 196 10.76 10.85 -11.61
CA THR A 196 11.61 10.55 -12.77
C THR A 196 12.07 11.78 -13.54
N ASN A 197 11.42 12.94 -13.36
CA ASN A 197 11.90 14.23 -13.86
C ASN A 197 13.28 14.61 -13.31
N PHE A 198 13.72 13.97 -12.25
CA PHE A 198 15.01 14.17 -11.56
C PHE A 198 15.98 12.99 -11.73
N GLY A 199 15.62 11.98 -12.54
CA GLY A 199 16.35 10.74 -12.76
C GLY A 199 15.58 9.51 -12.27
N ARG A 200 16.08 8.32 -12.64
CA ARG A 200 15.48 7.05 -12.21
C ARG A 200 15.61 6.87 -10.71
N ILE A 201 14.54 6.45 -10.06
CA ILE A 201 14.52 6.11 -8.64
C ILE A 201 14.08 4.65 -8.45
N ASP A 202 14.53 4.02 -7.38
CA ASP A 202 14.02 2.72 -6.93
C ASP A 202 12.75 2.98 -6.08
N ALA A 203 11.62 3.20 -6.74
CA ALA A 203 10.36 3.51 -6.08
C ALA A 203 9.83 2.30 -5.31
N ILE A 204 9.24 2.55 -4.14
CA ILE A 204 8.72 1.51 -3.26
C ILE A 204 7.32 1.79 -2.73
N GLY A 205 6.81 3.02 -2.79
CA GLY A 205 5.52 3.33 -2.21
C GLY A 205 4.92 4.66 -2.65
N LEU A 206 3.59 4.71 -2.65
CA LEU A 206 2.76 5.83 -3.06
C LEU A 206 1.72 6.11 -1.98
N ILE A 207 1.75 7.31 -1.42
CA ILE A 207 0.77 7.77 -0.42
C ILE A 207 -0.14 8.80 -1.07
N SER A 208 -1.39 8.44 -1.34
CA SER A 208 -2.39 9.37 -1.88
C SER A 208 -3.04 10.19 -0.78
N ARG A 209 -3.23 11.48 -1.01
CA ARG A 209 -3.88 12.43 -0.07
C ARG A 209 -4.76 13.40 -0.85
N ARG A 210 -5.64 14.10 -0.13
CA ARG A 210 -6.39 15.21 -0.74
C ARG A 210 -5.40 16.29 -1.20
N GLY A 211 -5.47 16.65 -2.46
CA GLY A 211 -4.62 17.68 -3.08
C GLY A 211 -3.34 17.16 -3.73
N GLY A 212 -2.99 15.87 -3.56
CA GLY A 212 -1.79 15.32 -4.18
C GLY A 212 -1.36 13.95 -3.67
N TYR A 213 -0.07 13.67 -3.77
CA TYR A 213 0.53 12.42 -3.33
C TYR A 213 2.01 12.55 -2.99
N LEU A 214 2.53 11.57 -2.22
CA LEU A 214 3.95 11.41 -1.98
C LEU A 214 4.42 10.11 -2.62
N VAL A 215 5.62 10.14 -3.19
CA VAL A 215 6.33 8.95 -3.70
C VAL A 215 7.54 8.70 -2.83
N ALA A 216 7.67 7.48 -2.33
CA ALA A 216 8.81 7.03 -1.52
C ALA A 216 9.77 6.21 -2.37
N ASP A 217 11.08 6.41 -2.18
CA ASP A 217 12.12 5.56 -2.74
C ASP A 217 12.76 4.65 -1.67
N ALA A 218 13.46 3.63 -2.11
CA ALA A 218 14.12 2.65 -1.24
C ALA A 218 15.23 3.25 -0.36
N ARG A 219 15.68 4.49 -0.61
CA ARG A 219 16.68 5.21 0.18
C ARG A 219 16.03 6.06 1.27
N GLY A 220 14.71 6.10 1.32
CA GLY A 220 13.94 6.82 2.30
C GLY A 220 13.56 8.25 1.90
N ALA A 221 13.84 8.69 0.68
CA ALA A 221 13.37 10.00 0.25
C ALA A 221 11.86 9.94 -0.07
N LEU A 222 11.11 10.95 0.42
CA LEU A 222 9.71 11.17 0.07
C LEU A 222 9.60 12.45 -0.77
N THR A 223 9.08 12.30 -1.97
CA THR A 223 8.85 13.42 -2.91
C THR A 223 7.36 13.73 -2.97
N ALA A 224 6.99 14.96 -2.65
CA ALA A 224 5.60 15.44 -2.66
C ALA A 224 5.24 16.04 -4.03
N PHE A 225 4.03 15.75 -4.48
CA PHE A 225 3.41 16.29 -5.68
C PHE A 225 2.04 16.87 -5.35
N GLY A 226 1.79 18.13 -5.73
CA GLY A 226 0.59 18.86 -5.38
C GLY A 226 0.65 19.53 -3.99
N ASP A 227 -0.53 19.80 -3.42
CA ASP A 227 -0.66 20.48 -2.12
C ASP A 227 -0.78 19.44 -0.99
N VAL A 228 0.33 18.74 -0.75
CA VAL A 228 0.44 17.73 0.33
C VAL A 228 1.64 18.05 1.23
N ALA A 229 1.43 17.93 2.54
CA ALA A 229 2.50 18.15 3.51
C ALA A 229 3.52 16.99 3.44
N ASN A 230 4.81 17.35 3.47
CA ASN A 230 5.91 16.42 3.70
C ASN A 230 6.44 16.67 5.12
N TYR A 231 6.15 15.77 6.04
CA TYR A 231 6.57 15.84 7.45
C TYR A 231 7.98 15.34 7.72
N GLY A 232 8.70 14.94 6.68
CA GLY A 232 10.06 14.45 6.78
C GLY A 232 10.23 13.03 6.25
N SER A 233 11.43 12.51 6.41
CA SER A 233 11.76 11.16 5.93
C SER A 233 12.99 10.62 6.66
N PRO A 234 13.20 9.30 6.67
CA PRO A 234 14.39 8.69 7.27
C PRO A 234 15.67 8.83 6.43
N VAL A 235 15.65 9.58 5.33
CA VAL A 235 16.79 9.70 4.37
C VAL A 235 18.11 10.08 5.03
N GLY A 236 18.12 10.88 6.07
CA GLY A 236 19.32 11.28 6.81
C GLY A 236 19.89 10.23 7.76
N LEU A 237 19.18 9.12 7.96
CA LEU A 237 19.58 8.06 8.89
C LEU A 237 20.37 6.95 8.21
N GLY A 238 20.54 6.98 6.88
CA GLY A 238 21.24 5.95 6.10
C GLY A 238 20.50 4.61 6.04
N LEU A 239 19.19 4.62 6.29
CA LEU A 239 18.33 3.45 6.33
C LEU A 239 17.57 3.29 5.02
N GLY A 240 17.47 2.05 4.54
CA GLY A 240 16.54 1.72 3.47
C GLY A 240 15.09 1.73 3.98
N VAL A 241 14.14 2.05 3.11
CA VAL A 241 12.70 1.94 3.40
C VAL A 241 12.15 0.67 2.76
N LEU A 242 11.27 -0.03 3.48
CA LEU A 242 10.60 -1.26 3.02
C LEU A 242 9.14 -0.98 2.60
N ALA A 243 8.43 -0.12 3.33
CA ALA A 243 7.04 0.24 3.05
C ALA A 243 6.68 1.61 3.64
N VAL A 244 5.64 2.22 3.09
CA VAL A 244 5.02 3.47 3.57
C VAL A 244 3.49 3.33 3.55
N ALA A 245 2.77 4.05 4.46
CA ALA A 245 1.32 4.07 4.53
C ALA A 245 0.78 5.42 5.05
#